data_e27b7509a4efc490336206fd696cca4b
#
_entry.id   e27b7509a4efc490336206fd696cca4b
#
_cell.length_a   1.000
_cell.length_b   1.000
_cell.length_c   1.000
_cell.angle_alpha   90.00
_cell.angle_beta   90.00
_cell.angle_gamma   90.00
#
_symmetry.space_group_name_H-M   'P 1'
#
loop_
_entity.id
_entity.type
_entity.pdbx_description
1 polymer ?
#
loop_
_entity_poly.entity_id
_entity_poly.type
_entity_poly.pdbx_seq_one_letter_code
_entity_poly.pdbx_strand_id
1 'polypeptide(L)'
;SAAVSSLVWVVGMTVIMGLIRQAPSGHASNDILGFSQMISSWPFVLLYFWMVTALGLTILRASFPFRIGRLSFLLNHVGLFVALITATLGNADMQRLKMTTRMGNAEWRATDDKGKLIELPLAIELKDFTIDEYPPKLMLIDNETGGVLPEKSPVHFLLEDGVSEGSLLDWDLFVEQSIPMAASVATEDTLKFTDFHSMGATYAVYLKAVNRKNQQAKEGWVSCGSFLFPYKALRLDSLTSLVMPEREPQRFASEVKVYTQEGTITESTIEVNRPMEIAGWKIYQLSYDESKGRWSDISVFELVRDPW
;
A
#
# COMPACT_ATOMS: atom_id res chain seq x y z
N SER A 1 -4.34 32.94 27.82
CA SER A 1 -4.39 33.87 26.65
C SER A 1 -5.19 33.22 25.52
N ALA A 2 -5.80 34.03 24.64
CA ALA A 2 -6.57 33.54 23.50
C ALA A 2 -5.78 32.56 22.60
N ALA A 3 -4.49 32.82 22.41
CA ALA A 3 -3.60 31.94 21.63
C ALA A 3 -3.42 30.53 22.27
N VAL A 4 -3.29 30.47 23.58
CA VAL A 4 -3.20 29.16 24.29
C VAL A 4 -4.54 28.41 24.24
N SER A 5 -5.64 29.13 24.42
CA SER A 5 -6.99 28.55 24.36
C SER A 5 -7.28 27.96 22.95
N SER A 6 -6.97 28.73 21.87
CA SER A 6 -7.17 28.24 20.50
C SER A 6 -6.29 27.02 20.19
N LEU A 7 -5.05 26.99 20.66
CA LEU A 7 -4.17 25.82 20.51
C LEU A 7 -4.76 24.57 21.18
N VAL A 8 -5.26 24.71 22.43
CA VAL A 8 -5.88 23.59 23.16
C VAL A 8 -7.08 23.01 22.37
N TRP A 9 -7.92 23.89 21.80
CA TRP A 9 -9.05 23.45 20.99
C TRP A 9 -8.64 22.77 19.70
N VAL A 10 -7.63 23.28 18.97
CA VAL A 10 -7.10 22.63 17.76
C VAL A 10 -6.52 21.25 18.10
N VAL A 11 -5.73 21.14 19.20
CA VAL A 11 -5.21 19.84 19.66
C VAL A 11 -6.34 18.91 20.04
N GLY A 12 -7.36 19.38 20.75
CA GLY A 12 -8.55 18.57 21.08
C GLY A 12 -9.24 18.02 19.82
N MET A 13 -9.42 18.85 18.80
CA MET A 13 -10.01 18.43 17.52
C MET A 13 -9.12 17.41 16.77
N THR A 14 -7.80 17.56 16.80
CA THR A 14 -6.89 16.57 16.18
C THR A 14 -6.91 15.23 16.91
N VAL A 15 -7.08 15.23 18.24
CA VAL A 15 -7.29 13.99 19.00
C VAL A 15 -8.61 13.30 18.61
N ILE A 16 -9.70 14.08 18.50
CA ILE A 16 -11.01 13.56 18.04
C ILE A 16 -10.89 12.99 16.62
N MET A 17 -10.14 13.63 15.72
CA MET A 17 -9.87 13.12 14.37
C MET A 17 -9.21 11.74 14.40
N GLY A 18 -8.30 11.49 15.35
CA GLY A 18 -7.67 10.18 15.51
C GLY A 18 -8.62 9.08 16.03
N LEU A 19 -9.71 9.46 16.72
CA LEU A 19 -10.71 8.52 17.26
C LEU A 19 -11.85 8.23 16.27
N ILE A 20 -12.12 9.11 15.32
CA ILE A 20 -13.20 8.97 14.34
C ILE A 20 -12.62 8.49 13.00
N ARG A 21 -13.21 7.45 12.41
CA ARG A 21 -12.82 6.97 11.08
C ARG A 21 -13.04 8.08 10.06
N GLN A 22 -11.95 8.53 9.44
CA GLN A 22 -11.99 9.56 8.41
C GLN A 22 -12.48 8.97 7.08
N ALA A 23 -13.42 9.66 6.44
CA ALA A 23 -13.91 9.30 5.11
C ALA A 23 -12.97 9.87 4.02
N PRO A 24 -12.81 9.17 2.88
CA PRO A 24 -12.10 9.73 1.74
C PRO A 24 -12.72 11.04 1.26
N SER A 25 -11.89 11.95 0.76
CA SER A 25 -12.36 13.20 0.14
C SER A 25 -13.32 12.90 -1.02
N GLY A 26 -14.43 13.64 -1.08
CA GLY A 26 -15.44 13.48 -2.14
C GLY A 26 -16.62 12.57 -1.81
N HIS A 27 -16.63 11.85 -0.70
CA HIS A 27 -17.82 11.14 -0.24
C HIS A 27 -18.71 12.07 0.60
N ALA A 28 -19.99 12.20 0.22
CA ALA A 28 -20.96 12.94 1.01
C ALA A 28 -21.13 12.20 2.36
N SER A 29 -20.68 12.83 3.46
CA SER A 29 -20.98 12.34 4.80
C SER A 29 -22.29 12.95 5.26
N ASN A 30 -23.17 12.16 5.88
CA ASN A 30 -24.37 12.65 6.57
C ASN A 30 -24.03 13.36 7.91
N ASP A 31 -22.76 13.68 8.12
CA ASP A 31 -22.24 14.32 9.32
C ASP A 31 -22.35 15.84 9.18
N ILE A 32 -23.29 16.44 9.89
CA ILE A 32 -23.58 17.89 9.87
C ILE A 32 -22.36 18.73 10.29
N LEU A 33 -21.51 18.20 11.18
CA LEU A 33 -20.31 18.90 11.67
C LEU A 33 -19.08 18.59 10.81
N GLY A 34 -19.15 17.57 9.94
CA GLY A 34 -18.07 17.17 9.06
C GLY A 34 -16.89 16.49 9.77
N PHE A 35 -17.12 15.88 10.94
CA PHE A 35 -16.04 15.23 11.73
C PHE A 35 -15.43 14.01 11.04
N SER A 36 -16.15 13.38 10.11
CA SER A 36 -15.61 12.34 9.25
C SER A 36 -14.63 12.86 8.19
N GLN A 37 -14.58 14.18 7.97
CA GLN A 37 -13.62 14.91 7.13
C GLN A 37 -13.06 16.10 7.91
N MET A 38 -12.48 15.84 9.07
CA MET A 38 -12.15 16.83 10.10
C MET A 38 -11.37 18.03 9.56
N ILE A 39 -10.35 17.82 8.73
CA ILE A 39 -9.48 18.92 8.22
C ILE A 39 -10.28 19.94 7.39
N SER A 40 -11.31 19.50 6.65
CA SER A 40 -12.19 20.36 5.85
C SER A 40 -13.48 20.75 6.58
N SER A 41 -13.66 20.29 7.83
CA SER A 41 -14.85 20.66 8.62
C SER A 41 -14.83 22.13 8.98
N TRP A 42 -16.01 22.76 8.90
CA TRP A 42 -16.12 24.20 9.23
C TRP A 42 -15.69 24.54 10.69
N PRO A 43 -15.95 23.69 11.72
CA PRO A 43 -15.48 23.99 13.06
C PRO A 43 -13.94 23.99 13.16
N PHE A 44 -13.28 23.00 12.52
CA PHE A 44 -11.83 22.92 12.49
C PHE A 44 -11.22 24.12 11.77
N VAL A 45 -11.73 24.46 10.58
CA VAL A 45 -11.25 25.62 9.80
C VAL A 45 -11.36 26.92 10.58
N LEU A 46 -12.49 27.17 11.28
CA LEU A 46 -12.66 28.35 12.11
C LEU A 46 -11.71 28.41 13.30
N LEU A 47 -11.51 27.28 13.99
CA LEU A 47 -10.56 27.19 15.11
C LEU A 47 -9.13 27.37 14.65
N TYR A 48 -8.76 26.81 13.51
CA TYR A 48 -7.44 26.97 12.91
C TYR A 48 -7.19 28.44 12.51
N PHE A 49 -8.13 29.06 11.83
CA PHE A 49 -8.07 30.48 11.48
C PHE A 49 -7.94 31.39 12.73
N TRP A 50 -8.73 31.10 13.77
CA TRP A 50 -8.60 31.80 15.05
C TRP A 50 -7.21 31.64 15.66
N MET A 51 -6.66 30.42 15.67
CA MET A 51 -5.33 30.13 16.19
C MET A 51 -4.25 30.94 15.45
N VAL A 52 -4.26 30.88 14.11
CA VAL A 52 -3.27 31.60 13.27
C VAL A 52 -3.37 33.11 13.48
N THR A 53 -4.59 33.63 13.53
CA THR A 53 -4.84 35.05 13.79
C THR A 53 -4.34 35.47 15.18
N ALA A 54 -4.63 34.69 16.22
CA ALA A 54 -4.17 34.96 17.58
C ALA A 54 -2.64 34.89 17.69
N LEU A 55 -1.99 33.97 16.95
CA LEU A 55 -0.54 33.90 16.85
C LEU A 55 0.04 35.16 16.18
N GLY A 56 -0.51 35.57 15.04
CA GLY A 56 -0.10 36.78 14.34
C GLY A 56 -0.22 38.05 15.21
N LEU A 57 -1.35 38.22 15.92
CA LEU A 57 -1.54 39.31 16.86
C LEU A 57 -0.53 39.28 18.05
N THR A 58 -0.17 38.06 18.49
CA THR A 58 0.83 37.88 19.56
C THR A 58 2.21 38.32 19.07
N ILE A 59 2.59 37.99 17.85
CA ILE A 59 3.82 38.44 17.20
C ILE A 59 3.85 39.96 17.07
N LEU A 60 2.78 40.56 16.54
CA LEU A 60 2.68 42.01 16.40
C LEU A 60 2.84 42.76 17.75
N ARG A 61 2.14 42.26 18.80
CA ARG A 61 2.26 42.85 20.14
C ARG A 61 3.66 42.69 20.75
N ALA A 62 4.36 41.59 20.46
CA ALA A 62 5.72 41.35 20.94
C ALA A 62 6.76 42.17 20.15
N SER A 63 6.47 42.51 18.90
CA SER A 63 7.36 43.30 18.03
C SER A 63 7.38 44.80 18.39
N PHE A 64 6.32 45.31 18.99
CA PHE A 64 6.21 46.74 19.33
C PHE A 64 5.93 46.94 20.84
N PRO A 65 6.84 47.65 21.61
CA PRO A 65 8.18 48.06 21.21
C PRO A 65 9.18 46.87 21.13
N PHE A 66 10.05 46.89 20.12
CA PHE A 66 11.08 45.88 19.95
C PHE A 66 12.08 45.86 21.12
N ARG A 67 12.35 44.68 21.66
CA ARG A 67 13.36 44.43 22.70
C ARG A 67 14.20 43.23 22.32
N ILE A 68 15.55 43.40 22.36
CA ILE A 68 16.50 42.30 22.00
C ILE A 68 16.24 41.06 22.83
N GLY A 69 15.88 41.15 24.11
CA GLY A 69 15.53 40.01 24.96
C GLY A 69 14.31 39.19 24.51
N ARG A 70 13.52 39.67 23.53
CA ARG A 70 12.38 38.96 22.92
C ARG A 70 12.70 38.34 21.58
N LEU A 71 13.93 38.46 21.11
CA LEU A 71 14.32 38.01 19.77
C LEU A 71 14.06 36.50 19.58
N SER A 72 14.47 35.68 20.56
CA SER A 72 14.24 34.24 20.55
C SER A 72 12.75 33.87 20.48
N PHE A 73 11.92 34.57 21.26
CA PHE A 73 10.47 34.42 21.24
C PHE A 73 9.89 34.76 19.85
N LEU A 74 10.30 35.92 19.29
CA LEU A 74 9.83 36.36 17.98
C LEU A 74 10.24 35.40 16.87
N LEU A 75 11.48 34.94 16.83
CA LEU A 75 11.96 34.00 15.82
C LEU A 75 11.14 32.70 15.82
N ASN A 76 10.91 32.13 17.00
CA ASN A 76 10.12 30.88 17.11
C ASN A 76 8.67 31.11 16.67
N HIS A 77 8.02 32.18 17.08
CA HIS A 77 6.62 32.44 16.76
C HIS A 77 6.41 32.87 15.30
N VAL A 78 7.31 33.67 14.74
CA VAL A 78 7.29 34.02 13.32
C VAL A 78 7.56 32.79 12.46
N GLY A 79 8.53 31.93 12.82
CA GLY A 79 8.78 30.68 12.11
C GLY A 79 7.57 29.78 12.10
N LEU A 80 6.91 29.59 13.25
CA LEU A 80 5.68 28.83 13.35
C LEU A 80 4.52 29.43 12.52
N PHE A 81 4.35 30.75 12.58
CA PHE A 81 3.33 31.47 11.82
C PHE A 81 3.53 31.32 10.31
N VAL A 82 4.75 31.48 9.82
CA VAL A 82 5.10 31.30 8.42
C VAL A 82 4.83 29.83 8.03
N ALA A 83 5.28 28.85 8.82
CA ALA A 83 5.06 27.43 8.55
C ALA A 83 3.57 27.08 8.44
N LEU A 84 2.72 27.58 9.35
CA LEU A 84 1.28 27.33 9.30
C LEU A 84 0.61 27.97 8.08
N ILE A 85 0.96 29.20 7.73
CA ILE A 85 0.40 29.88 6.55
C ILE A 85 0.86 29.20 5.25
N THR A 86 2.16 28.93 5.11
CA THR A 86 2.70 28.33 3.90
C THR A 86 2.18 26.90 3.69
N ALA A 87 2.04 26.11 4.76
CA ALA A 87 1.43 24.79 4.68
C ALA A 87 -0.02 24.85 4.18
N THR A 88 -0.79 25.86 4.60
CA THR A 88 -2.19 26.03 4.16
C THR A 88 -2.27 26.48 2.71
N LEU A 89 -1.46 27.46 2.32
CA LEU A 89 -1.44 28.01 0.95
C LEU A 89 -0.87 26.98 -0.03
N GLY A 90 0.24 26.31 0.31
CA GLY A 90 0.87 25.29 -0.54
C GLY A 90 -0.05 24.11 -0.82
N ASN A 91 -0.84 23.68 0.16
CA ASN A 91 -1.81 22.59 -0.06
C ASN A 91 -2.97 23.02 -0.99
N ALA A 92 -3.30 24.32 -1.04
CA ALA A 92 -4.37 24.81 -1.91
C ALA A 92 -4.00 24.79 -3.40
N ASP A 93 -2.71 24.96 -3.73
CA ASP A 93 -2.21 25.01 -5.11
C ASP A 93 -1.67 23.65 -5.59
N MET A 94 -1.53 22.68 -4.70
CA MET A 94 -1.06 21.35 -5.04
C MET A 94 -2.13 20.61 -5.86
N GLN A 95 -1.74 20.15 -7.05
CA GLN A 95 -2.57 19.31 -7.89
C GLN A 95 -2.23 17.85 -7.66
N ARG A 96 -3.24 17.04 -7.32
CA ARG A 96 -3.14 15.59 -7.20
C ARG A 96 -4.13 14.94 -8.15
N LEU A 97 -3.62 14.10 -9.01
CA LEU A 97 -4.42 13.44 -10.06
C LEU A 97 -4.12 11.94 -10.03
N LYS A 98 -5.12 11.13 -10.34
CA LYS A 98 -4.96 9.68 -10.48
C LYS A 98 -5.10 9.28 -11.93
N MET A 99 -4.12 8.53 -12.43
CA MET A 99 -4.09 8.01 -13.79
C MET A 99 -4.04 6.50 -13.74
N THR A 100 -4.98 5.85 -14.42
CA THR A 100 -4.98 4.39 -14.59
C THR A 100 -4.45 4.06 -15.96
N THR A 101 -3.32 3.37 -16.02
CA THR A 101 -2.68 2.93 -17.26
C THR A 101 -2.84 1.43 -17.42
N ARG A 102 -2.97 1.00 -18.66
CA ARG A 102 -2.96 -0.40 -19.05
C ARG A 102 -1.75 -0.71 -19.90
N MET A 103 -1.18 -1.90 -19.72
CA MET A 103 -0.01 -2.35 -20.48
C MET A 103 -0.19 -2.17 -22.00
N GLY A 104 0.80 -1.57 -22.62
CA GLY A 104 0.86 -1.29 -24.08
C GLY A 104 -0.03 -0.14 -24.56
N ASN A 105 -0.76 0.55 -23.69
CA ASN A 105 -1.58 1.70 -24.04
C ASN A 105 -1.06 2.97 -23.39
N ALA A 106 -0.83 4.02 -24.19
CA ALA A 106 -0.48 5.33 -23.67
C ALA A 106 -1.75 6.06 -23.17
N GLU A 107 -1.74 6.50 -21.91
CA GLU A 107 -2.83 7.28 -21.29
C GLU A 107 -2.32 8.68 -20.94
N TRP A 108 -3.14 9.71 -21.25
CA TRP A 108 -2.84 11.13 -20.98
C TRP A 108 -3.92 11.81 -20.14
N ARG A 109 -4.96 11.07 -19.76
CA ARG A 109 -6.07 11.56 -18.96
C ARG A 109 -5.95 11.05 -17.54
N ALA A 110 -6.17 11.93 -16.60
CA ALA A 110 -6.19 11.62 -15.19
C ALA A 110 -7.46 12.17 -14.53
N THR A 111 -7.81 11.69 -13.37
CA THR A 111 -8.95 12.14 -12.58
C THR A 111 -8.49 12.87 -11.33
N ASP A 112 -9.17 13.96 -11.00
CA ASP A 112 -9.00 14.63 -9.70
C ASP A 112 -9.76 13.89 -8.58
N ASP A 113 -9.64 14.38 -7.35
CA ASP A 113 -10.33 13.81 -6.18
C ASP A 113 -11.85 13.90 -6.26
N LYS A 114 -12.39 14.71 -7.16
CA LYS A 114 -13.83 14.85 -7.42
C LYS A 114 -14.33 13.97 -8.57
N GLY A 115 -13.42 13.18 -9.17
CA GLY A 115 -13.72 12.32 -10.32
C GLY A 115 -13.79 13.07 -11.66
N LYS A 116 -13.37 14.34 -11.72
CA LYS A 116 -13.31 15.10 -12.96
C LYS A 116 -12.12 14.66 -13.79
N LEU A 117 -12.35 14.37 -15.06
CA LEU A 117 -11.31 14.01 -16.02
C LEU A 117 -10.52 15.26 -16.44
N ILE A 118 -9.20 15.17 -16.41
CA ILE A 118 -8.25 16.21 -16.78
C ILE A 118 -7.26 15.64 -17.78
N GLU A 119 -7.05 16.35 -18.88
CA GLU A 119 -6.00 16.03 -19.87
C GLU A 119 -4.68 16.62 -19.44
N LEU A 120 -3.64 15.82 -19.54
CA LEU A 120 -2.27 16.18 -19.13
C LEU A 120 -1.39 16.48 -20.34
N PRO A 121 -0.36 17.33 -20.17
CA PRO A 121 0.65 17.59 -21.22
C PRO A 121 1.68 16.45 -21.33
N LEU A 122 1.38 15.29 -20.81
CA LEU A 122 2.20 14.08 -20.88
C LEU A 122 1.30 12.85 -21.00
N ALA A 123 1.83 11.78 -21.60
CA ALA A 123 1.19 10.48 -21.67
C ALA A 123 2.11 9.41 -21.06
N ILE A 124 1.55 8.47 -20.35
CA ILE A 124 2.27 7.36 -19.71
C ILE A 124 1.80 6.05 -20.35
N GLU A 125 2.75 5.30 -20.90
CA GLU A 125 2.55 3.94 -21.38
C GLU A 125 3.18 2.97 -20.38
N LEU A 126 2.38 2.08 -19.82
CA LEU A 126 2.87 0.99 -18.99
C LEU A 126 3.49 -0.09 -19.87
N LYS A 127 4.76 -0.39 -19.69
CA LYS A 127 5.49 -1.44 -20.41
C LYS A 127 5.42 -2.76 -19.69
N ASP A 128 5.66 -2.74 -18.38
CA ASP A 128 5.60 -3.91 -17.51
C ASP A 128 5.23 -3.50 -16.10
N PHE A 129 4.63 -4.44 -15.37
CA PHE A 129 4.34 -4.30 -13.94
C PHE A 129 4.85 -5.54 -13.22
N THR A 130 5.69 -5.34 -12.22
CA THR A 130 6.34 -6.42 -11.49
C THR A 130 6.08 -6.28 -10.01
N ILE A 131 5.74 -7.39 -9.36
CA ILE A 131 5.77 -7.54 -7.89
C ILE A 131 6.84 -8.55 -7.56
N ASP A 132 7.93 -8.10 -6.94
CA ASP A 132 8.86 -9.02 -6.28
C ASP A 132 8.20 -9.50 -4.98
N GLU A 133 8.23 -10.78 -4.74
CA GLU A 133 7.55 -11.41 -3.61
C GLU A 133 8.59 -12.10 -2.72
N TYR A 134 8.32 -12.11 -1.41
CA TYR A 134 9.12 -12.91 -0.48
C TYR A 134 9.04 -14.41 -0.83
N PRO A 135 10.03 -15.23 -0.41
CA PRO A 135 9.98 -16.67 -0.58
C PRO A 135 8.65 -17.24 -0.06
N PRO A 136 8.07 -18.23 -0.75
CA PRO A 136 6.85 -18.87 -0.28
C PRO A 136 7.08 -19.54 1.07
N LYS A 137 6.03 -19.61 1.88
CA LYS A 137 6.08 -20.21 3.22
C LYS A 137 4.98 -21.25 3.38
N LEU A 138 5.28 -22.30 4.13
CA LEU A 138 4.31 -23.31 4.54
C LEU A 138 3.90 -23.06 5.99
N MET A 139 2.63 -23.26 6.29
CA MET A 139 2.04 -23.09 7.60
C MET A 139 1.05 -24.22 7.88
N LEU A 140 0.83 -24.49 9.17
CA LEU A 140 -0.22 -25.40 9.60
C LEU A 140 -1.49 -24.61 9.95
N ILE A 141 -2.63 -25.12 9.55
CA ILE A 141 -3.92 -24.58 9.92
C ILE A 141 -4.76 -25.65 10.63
N ASP A 142 -5.61 -25.19 11.53
CA ASP A 142 -6.65 -25.98 12.15
C ASP A 142 -7.81 -26.16 11.14
N ASN A 143 -8.26 -27.41 10.95
CA ASN A 143 -9.28 -27.75 9.95
C ASN A 143 -10.70 -27.29 10.33
N GLU A 144 -10.97 -27.05 11.63
CA GLU A 144 -12.28 -26.60 12.10
C GLU A 144 -12.42 -25.07 12.03
N THR A 145 -11.39 -24.37 12.48
CA THR A 145 -11.42 -22.92 12.60
C THR A 145 -10.82 -22.20 11.41
N GLY A 146 -9.96 -22.86 10.61
CA GLY A 146 -9.12 -22.25 9.57
C GLY A 146 -7.98 -21.41 10.14
N GLY A 147 -7.81 -21.36 11.46
CA GLY A 147 -6.79 -20.57 12.13
C GLY A 147 -5.39 -21.15 11.98
N VAL A 148 -4.38 -20.27 11.93
CA VAL A 148 -2.97 -20.67 11.85
C VAL A 148 -2.49 -21.23 13.18
N LEU A 149 -1.67 -22.26 13.13
CA LEU A 149 -1.12 -22.93 14.31
C LEU A 149 0.37 -22.61 14.52
N PRO A 150 0.84 -22.39 15.77
CA PRO A 150 0.02 -22.13 16.96
C PRO A 150 -0.64 -20.73 16.91
N GLU A 151 -1.84 -20.59 17.40
CA GLU A 151 -2.63 -19.35 17.28
C GLU A 151 -1.92 -18.11 17.85
N LYS A 152 -1.23 -18.24 19.00
CA LYS A 152 -0.56 -17.10 19.65
C LYS A 152 0.80 -16.73 19.06
N SER A 153 1.45 -17.66 18.39
CA SER A 153 2.78 -17.46 17.80
C SER A 153 2.92 -18.34 16.56
N PRO A 154 2.34 -17.92 15.43
CA PRO A 154 2.38 -18.69 14.20
C PRO A 154 3.80 -19.06 13.80
N VAL A 155 4.04 -20.32 13.47
CA VAL A 155 5.31 -20.79 12.92
C VAL A 155 5.15 -21.06 11.43
N HIS A 156 6.22 -20.85 10.68
CA HIS A 156 6.24 -21.09 9.25
C HIS A 156 7.56 -21.73 8.83
N PHE A 157 7.51 -22.45 7.73
CA PHE A 157 8.67 -22.98 7.05
C PHE A 157 8.86 -22.26 5.72
N LEU A 158 9.98 -21.53 5.55
CA LEU A 158 10.30 -20.78 4.33
C LEU A 158 10.89 -21.74 3.30
N LEU A 159 10.38 -21.63 2.07
CA LEU A 159 10.85 -22.35 0.91
C LEU A 159 11.85 -21.50 0.13
N GLU A 160 13.06 -21.37 0.70
CA GLU A 160 14.18 -20.69 0.06
C GLU A 160 14.90 -21.64 -0.92
N ASP A 161 15.67 -21.06 -1.86
CA ASP A 161 16.45 -21.84 -2.82
C ASP A 161 17.44 -22.77 -2.11
N GLY A 162 17.37 -24.05 -2.48
CA GLY A 162 18.21 -25.11 -1.90
C GLY A 162 17.71 -25.69 -0.59
N VAL A 163 16.61 -25.21 -0.03
CA VAL A 163 15.99 -25.76 1.18
C VAL A 163 15.03 -26.88 0.78
N SER A 164 15.36 -28.13 1.14
CA SER A 164 14.54 -29.31 0.84
C SER A 164 13.91 -29.95 2.07
N GLU A 165 14.28 -29.56 3.28
CA GLU A 165 13.76 -30.14 4.52
C GLU A 165 13.59 -29.11 5.64
N GLY A 166 12.65 -29.35 6.52
CA GLY A 166 12.35 -28.52 7.66
C GLY A 166 11.31 -29.13 8.58
N SER A 167 10.84 -28.37 9.57
CA SER A 167 9.81 -28.87 10.50
C SER A 167 8.82 -27.78 10.89
N LEU A 168 7.59 -28.21 11.09
CA LEU A 168 6.49 -27.40 11.61
C LEU A 168 5.78 -28.16 12.74
N LEU A 169 5.88 -27.67 13.97
CA LEU A 169 5.37 -28.33 15.17
C LEU A 169 5.89 -29.79 15.26
N ASP A 170 4.97 -30.74 15.17
CA ASP A 170 5.28 -32.17 15.27
C ASP A 170 5.56 -32.84 13.91
N TRP A 171 5.60 -32.09 12.83
CA TRP A 171 5.75 -32.59 11.47
C TRP A 171 7.10 -32.22 10.89
N ASP A 172 7.85 -33.21 10.40
CA ASP A 172 9.03 -33.03 9.57
C ASP A 172 8.59 -33.02 8.10
N LEU A 173 9.09 -32.03 7.35
CA LEU A 173 8.73 -31.77 5.96
C LEU A 173 9.91 -32.02 5.04
N PHE A 174 9.68 -32.76 3.96
CA PHE A 174 10.67 -33.08 2.93
C PHE A 174 10.11 -32.64 1.59
N VAL A 175 10.70 -31.61 0.99
CA VAL A 175 10.29 -31.06 -0.30
C VAL A 175 10.97 -31.87 -1.40
N GLU A 176 10.19 -32.56 -2.22
CA GLU A 176 10.69 -33.39 -3.31
C GLU A 176 10.72 -32.63 -4.64
N GLN A 177 9.77 -31.74 -4.86
CA GLN A 177 9.68 -30.95 -6.08
C GLN A 177 9.13 -29.56 -5.79
N SER A 178 9.72 -28.52 -6.41
CA SER A 178 9.23 -27.14 -6.39
C SER A 178 9.05 -26.64 -7.81
N ILE A 179 7.87 -26.06 -8.11
CA ILE A 179 7.55 -25.49 -9.42
C ILE A 179 7.13 -24.03 -9.19
N PRO A 180 8.03 -23.06 -9.46
CA PRO A 180 7.76 -21.65 -9.24
C PRO A 180 6.66 -21.05 -10.10
N MET A 181 6.47 -21.61 -11.30
CA MET A 181 5.43 -21.23 -12.24
C MET A 181 4.67 -22.48 -12.67
N ALA A 182 3.57 -22.78 -11.98
CA ALA A 182 2.82 -24.01 -12.14
C ALA A 182 1.36 -23.77 -12.52
N ALA A 183 0.77 -24.75 -13.20
CA ALA A 183 -0.66 -24.89 -13.39
C ALA A 183 -1.14 -26.20 -12.76
N SER A 184 -2.32 -26.18 -12.15
CA SER A 184 -2.98 -27.39 -11.70
C SER A 184 -3.63 -28.13 -12.88
N VAL A 185 -3.36 -29.42 -12.98
CA VAL A 185 -3.97 -30.31 -13.97
C VAL A 185 -4.73 -31.40 -13.22
N ALA A 186 -6.05 -31.43 -13.44
CA ALA A 186 -6.88 -32.49 -12.89
C ALA A 186 -6.69 -33.78 -13.74
N THR A 187 -6.31 -34.87 -13.08
CA THR A 187 -6.34 -36.21 -13.64
C THR A 187 -7.50 -36.99 -13.00
N GLU A 188 -7.88 -38.14 -13.55
CA GLU A 188 -9.06 -38.87 -13.09
C GLU A 188 -9.12 -39.10 -11.57
N ASP A 189 -7.96 -39.27 -10.90
CA ASP A 189 -7.92 -39.56 -9.47
C ASP A 189 -7.13 -38.51 -8.63
N THR A 190 -6.37 -37.62 -9.25
CA THR A 190 -5.46 -36.70 -8.51
C THR A 190 -5.29 -35.35 -9.18
N LEU A 191 -4.99 -34.33 -8.37
CA LEU A 191 -4.55 -33.05 -8.86
C LEU A 191 -3.02 -33.02 -8.89
N LYS A 192 -2.44 -32.77 -10.07
CA LYS A 192 -1.01 -32.62 -10.28
C LYS A 192 -0.68 -31.18 -10.69
N PHE A 193 0.55 -30.77 -10.50
CA PHE A 193 1.06 -29.49 -10.97
C PHE A 193 2.15 -29.73 -12.00
N THR A 194 2.15 -28.90 -13.04
CA THR A 194 3.14 -28.93 -14.14
C THR A 194 3.64 -27.52 -14.41
N ASP A 195 4.79 -27.39 -15.04
CA ASP A 195 5.32 -26.11 -15.47
C ASP A 195 4.33 -25.36 -16.37
N PHE A 196 4.12 -24.09 -16.07
CA PHE A 196 3.21 -23.21 -16.80
C PHE A 196 3.74 -21.76 -16.80
N HIS A 197 4.50 -21.44 -17.83
CA HIS A 197 5.14 -20.12 -17.97
C HIS A 197 4.22 -19.09 -18.62
N SER A 198 3.07 -18.83 -17.97
CA SER A 198 2.10 -17.84 -18.48
C SER A 198 1.41 -17.12 -17.34
N MET A 199 0.66 -16.06 -17.69
CA MET A 199 -0.13 -15.27 -16.76
C MET A 199 -1.05 -16.18 -15.93
N GLY A 200 -1.08 -15.95 -14.63
CA GLY A 200 -1.89 -16.72 -13.69
C GLY A 200 -1.20 -17.98 -13.15
N ALA A 201 0.05 -18.26 -13.52
CA ALA A 201 0.81 -19.35 -12.89
C ALA A 201 0.88 -19.19 -11.37
N THR A 202 0.83 -20.30 -10.65
CA THR A 202 0.96 -20.35 -9.19
C THR A 202 2.29 -20.97 -8.78
N TYR A 203 2.67 -20.82 -7.51
CA TYR A 203 3.77 -21.61 -6.94
C TYR A 203 3.22 -22.90 -6.34
N ALA A 204 3.85 -24.02 -6.65
CA ALA A 204 3.45 -25.33 -6.14
C ALA A 204 4.65 -26.16 -5.69
N VAL A 205 4.48 -26.91 -4.61
CA VAL A 205 5.48 -27.88 -4.12
C VAL A 205 4.83 -29.25 -3.93
N TYR A 206 5.56 -30.30 -4.28
CA TYR A 206 5.27 -31.65 -3.86
C TYR A 206 6.17 -32.01 -2.70
N LEU A 207 5.59 -32.44 -1.60
CA LEU A 207 6.32 -32.73 -0.39
C LEU A 207 5.77 -33.94 0.37
N LYS A 208 6.62 -34.51 1.22
CA LYS A 208 6.27 -35.54 2.21
C LYS A 208 6.34 -34.91 3.60
N ALA A 209 5.31 -35.13 4.38
CA ALA A 209 5.23 -34.72 5.80
C ALA A 209 5.19 -35.97 6.69
N VAL A 210 6.04 -36.03 7.71
CA VAL A 210 6.16 -37.17 8.63
C VAL A 210 5.93 -36.67 10.06
N ASN A 211 4.96 -37.24 10.75
CA ASN A 211 4.69 -36.89 12.13
C ASN A 211 5.70 -37.59 13.06
N ARG A 212 6.43 -36.81 13.86
CA ARG A 212 7.46 -37.31 14.79
C ARG A 212 6.93 -38.20 15.91
N LYS A 213 5.65 -38.03 16.31
CA LYS A 213 5.06 -38.76 17.44
C LYS A 213 4.57 -40.15 17.05
N ASN A 214 3.89 -40.26 15.90
CA ASN A 214 3.24 -41.51 15.49
C ASN A 214 3.77 -42.08 14.18
N GLN A 215 4.82 -41.45 13.57
CA GLN A 215 5.43 -41.86 12.32
C GLN A 215 4.46 -41.91 11.11
N GLN A 216 3.32 -41.25 11.21
CA GLN A 216 2.37 -41.16 10.11
C GLN A 216 2.98 -40.26 9.01
N ALA A 217 2.99 -40.74 7.78
CA ALA A 217 3.44 -40.02 6.62
C ALA A 217 2.26 -39.60 5.74
N LYS A 218 2.33 -38.39 5.20
CA LYS A 218 1.43 -37.85 4.17
C LYS A 218 2.27 -37.21 3.08
N GLU A 219 1.87 -37.36 1.85
CA GLU A 219 2.53 -36.76 0.69
C GLU A 219 1.53 -36.12 -0.25
N GLY A 220 1.92 -35.10 -0.96
CA GLY A 220 1.09 -34.43 -1.92
C GLY A 220 1.50 -33.02 -2.26
N TRP A 221 0.71 -32.42 -3.12
CA TRP A 221 0.90 -31.05 -3.59
C TRP A 221 0.32 -30.02 -2.61
N VAL A 222 1.07 -28.93 -2.45
CA VAL A 222 0.63 -27.71 -1.77
C VAL A 222 0.92 -26.52 -2.68
N SER A 223 -0.03 -25.59 -2.81
CA SER A 223 0.07 -24.42 -3.69
C SER A 223 -0.65 -23.23 -3.06
N CYS A 224 -0.09 -22.01 -3.24
CA CYS A 224 -0.73 -20.77 -2.82
C CYS A 224 -1.94 -20.37 -3.67
N GLY A 225 -2.11 -20.97 -4.86
CA GLY A 225 -3.12 -20.53 -5.81
C GLY A 225 -2.74 -19.26 -6.57
N SER A 226 -3.66 -18.81 -7.41
CA SER A 226 -3.59 -17.56 -8.17
C SER A 226 -5.01 -17.14 -8.58
N PHE A 227 -5.16 -16.06 -9.35
CA PHE A 227 -6.48 -15.69 -9.88
C PHE A 227 -7.06 -16.70 -10.89
N LEU A 228 -6.24 -17.59 -11.47
CA LEU A 228 -6.69 -18.66 -12.38
C LEU A 228 -6.84 -20.02 -11.69
N PHE A 229 -6.00 -20.31 -10.70
CA PHE A 229 -5.94 -21.63 -10.07
C PHE A 229 -6.24 -21.50 -8.57
N PRO A 230 -7.13 -22.36 -8.03
CA PRO A 230 -7.39 -22.37 -6.60
C PRO A 230 -6.14 -22.84 -5.83
N TYR A 231 -6.01 -22.39 -4.58
CA TYR A 231 -4.97 -22.92 -3.69
C TYR A 231 -5.16 -24.41 -3.44
N LYS A 232 -4.08 -25.12 -3.13
CA LYS A 232 -4.09 -26.54 -2.76
C LYS A 232 -3.48 -26.72 -1.38
N ALA A 233 -4.25 -27.30 -0.47
CA ALA A 233 -3.79 -27.72 0.86
C ALA A 233 -3.53 -29.24 0.87
N LEU A 234 -2.56 -29.66 1.71
CA LEU A 234 -2.33 -31.07 2.03
C LEU A 234 -2.89 -31.36 3.42
N ARG A 235 -3.94 -32.19 3.48
CA ARG A 235 -4.52 -32.63 4.76
C ARG A 235 -3.61 -33.64 5.41
N LEU A 236 -3.09 -33.33 6.59
CA LEU A 236 -2.16 -34.16 7.34
C LEU A 236 -2.88 -35.17 8.20
N ASP A 237 -3.89 -34.70 8.95
CA ASP A 237 -4.75 -35.53 9.79
C ASP A 237 -6.18 -34.97 9.87
N SER A 238 -6.99 -35.41 10.87
CA SER A 238 -8.36 -34.93 11.04
C SER A 238 -8.42 -33.45 11.45
N LEU A 239 -7.41 -32.95 12.17
CA LEU A 239 -7.38 -31.64 12.82
C LEU A 239 -6.54 -30.61 12.04
N THR A 240 -5.51 -31.07 11.30
CA THR A 240 -4.52 -30.17 10.71
C THR A 240 -4.32 -30.36 9.21
N SER A 241 -4.12 -29.24 8.54
CA SER A 241 -3.70 -29.18 7.13
C SER A 241 -2.48 -28.29 6.97
N LEU A 242 -1.63 -28.66 6.00
CA LEU A 242 -0.51 -27.86 5.54
C LEU A 242 -0.97 -26.99 4.38
N VAL A 243 -0.71 -25.69 4.48
CA VAL A 243 -1.10 -24.68 3.49
C VAL A 243 0.07 -23.81 3.10
N MET A 244 -0.02 -23.24 1.91
CA MET A 244 0.85 -22.16 1.45
C MET A 244 -0.03 -20.93 1.27
N PRO A 245 0.10 -19.90 2.15
CA PRO A 245 -0.62 -18.65 1.96
C PRO A 245 -0.11 -17.91 0.71
N GLU A 246 -0.88 -16.93 0.27
CA GLU A 246 -0.44 -16.00 -0.78
C GLU A 246 0.89 -15.35 -0.38
N ARG A 247 1.77 -15.18 -1.36
CA ARG A 247 3.11 -14.63 -1.11
C ARG A 247 3.02 -13.14 -0.80
N GLU A 248 3.77 -12.73 0.20
CA GLU A 248 3.82 -11.33 0.60
C GLU A 248 4.66 -10.52 -0.40
N PRO A 249 4.16 -9.36 -0.85
CA PRO A 249 4.91 -8.51 -1.75
C PRO A 249 6.09 -7.84 -1.03
N GLN A 250 7.24 -7.79 -1.69
CA GLN A 250 8.45 -7.13 -1.23
C GLN A 250 8.67 -5.79 -1.94
N ARG A 251 8.41 -5.74 -3.24
CA ARG A 251 8.64 -4.57 -4.08
C ARG A 251 7.60 -4.51 -5.19
N PHE A 252 7.12 -3.31 -5.47
CA PHE A 252 6.27 -3.00 -6.61
C PHE A 252 7.01 -2.09 -7.56
N ALA A 253 7.04 -2.43 -8.84
CA ALA A 253 7.71 -1.68 -9.87
C ALA A 253 6.87 -1.63 -11.15
N SER A 254 6.76 -0.44 -11.74
CA SER A 254 6.16 -0.22 -13.06
C SER A 254 7.22 0.30 -14.01
N GLU A 255 7.50 -0.44 -15.06
CA GLU A 255 8.30 0.06 -16.18
C GLU A 255 7.41 0.89 -17.08
N VAL A 256 7.76 2.15 -17.26
CA VAL A 256 6.94 3.11 -18.01
C VAL A 256 7.73 3.81 -19.09
N LYS A 257 7.01 4.19 -20.13
CA LYS A 257 7.47 5.10 -21.17
C LYS A 257 6.61 6.35 -21.13
N VAL A 258 7.23 7.50 -20.89
CA VAL A 258 6.54 8.78 -20.76
C VAL A 258 6.84 9.64 -21.98
N TYR A 259 5.79 10.17 -22.57
CA TYR A 259 5.81 11.07 -23.71
C TYR A 259 5.38 12.45 -23.26
N THR A 260 6.13 13.50 -23.62
CA THR A 260 5.75 14.89 -23.35
C THR A 260 5.32 15.62 -24.63
N GLN A 261 4.57 16.70 -24.49
CA GLN A 261 4.17 17.54 -25.63
C GLN A 261 5.36 18.16 -26.37
N GLU A 262 6.50 18.31 -25.70
CA GLU A 262 7.74 18.81 -26.30
C GLU A 262 8.48 17.76 -27.15
N GLY A 263 7.91 16.54 -27.26
CA GLY A 263 8.49 15.44 -28.01
C GLY A 263 9.56 14.66 -27.25
N THR A 264 9.77 14.92 -25.97
CA THR A 264 10.68 14.13 -25.14
C THR A 264 10.05 12.78 -24.82
N ILE A 265 10.84 11.72 -24.99
CA ILE A 265 10.45 10.35 -24.61
C ILE A 265 11.44 9.87 -23.56
N THR A 266 10.93 9.44 -22.42
CA THR A 266 11.74 8.94 -21.30
C THR A 266 11.22 7.59 -20.84
N GLU A 267 12.10 6.61 -20.70
CA GLU A 267 11.82 5.31 -20.10
C GLU A 267 12.35 5.30 -18.66
N SER A 268 11.56 4.81 -17.74
CA SER A 268 11.91 4.76 -16.31
C SER A 268 11.16 3.67 -15.61
N THR A 269 11.67 3.26 -14.45
CA THR A 269 10.97 2.38 -13.51
C THR A 269 10.47 3.20 -12.32
N ILE A 270 9.17 3.16 -12.09
CA ILE A 270 8.52 3.81 -10.94
C ILE A 270 8.27 2.75 -9.88
N GLU A 271 8.78 2.97 -8.68
CA GLU A 271 8.60 2.10 -7.52
C GLU A 271 7.84 2.83 -6.41
N VAL A 272 7.28 2.08 -5.47
CA VAL A 272 6.77 2.65 -4.22
C VAL A 272 7.92 3.38 -3.52
N ASN A 273 7.71 4.64 -3.12
CA ASN A 273 8.70 5.55 -2.52
C ASN A 273 9.86 6.01 -3.44
N ARG A 274 9.83 5.67 -4.75
CA ARG A 274 10.78 6.16 -5.75
C ARG A 274 10.03 6.74 -6.95
N PRO A 275 9.47 7.96 -6.81
CA PRO A 275 8.72 8.60 -7.88
C PRO A 275 9.63 9.01 -9.04
N MET A 276 9.04 9.09 -10.23
CA MET A 276 9.65 9.72 -11.40
C MET A 276 9.27 11.21 -11.42
N GLU A 277 10.24 12.07 -11.74
CA GLU A 277 9.99 13.50 -11.96
C GLU A 277 10.14 13.84 -13.43
N ILE A 278 9.11 14.41 -14.05
CA ILE A 278 9.12 14.83 -15.45
C ILE A 278 8.11 15.96 -15.69
N ALA A 279 8.52 16.98 -16.48
CA ALA A 279 7.68 18.11 -16.88
C ALA A 279 6.96 18.80 -15.68
N GLY A 280 7.61 18.87 -14.53
CA GLY A 280 7.06 19.47 -13.30
C GLY A 280 6.04 18.60 -12.55
N TRP A 281 5.90 17.33 -12.94
CA TRP A 281 5.10 16.33 -12.25
C TRP A 281 5.98 15.33 -11.54
N LYS A 282 5.55 14.92 -10.33
CA LYS A 282 6.05 13.75 -9.61
C LYS A 282 5.03 12.63 -9.77
N ILE A 283 5.47 11.51 -10.31
CA ILE A 283 4.63 10.35 -10.63
C ILE A 283 4.96 9.24 -9.65
N TYR A 284 3.99 8.87 -8.82
CA TYR A 284 4.10 7.84 -7.79
C TYR A 284 3.35 6.58 -8.21
N GLN A 285 3.87 5.41 -7.87
CA GLN A 285 3.12 4.16 -7.91
C GLN A 285 2.09 4.17 -6.78
N LEU A 286 0.80 4.15 -7.11
CA LEU A 286 -0.28 4.21 -6.13
C LEU A 286 -0.92 2.85 -5.89
N SER A 287 -1.33 2.16 -6.96
CA SER A 287 -2.08 0.91 -6.89
C SER A 287 -1.94 0.12 -8.18
N TYR A 288 -2.56 -1.05 -8.23
CA TYR A 288 -2.60 -1.97 -9.37
C TYR A 288 -3.91 -2.78 -9.33
N ASP A 289 -4.15 -3.69 -10.27
CA ASP A 289 -5.28 -4.63 -10.20
C ASP A 289 -4.99 -5.76 -9.20
N GLU A 290 -5.42 -5.58 -7.95
CA GLU A 290 -5.21 -6.53 -6.86
C GLU A 290 -5.85 -7.91 -7.15
N SER A 291 -6.89 -7.96 -7.99
CA SER A 291 -7.55 -9.24 -8.33
C SER A 291 -6.65 -10.18 -9.12
N LYS A 292 -5.66 -9.61 -9.85
CA LYS A 292 -4.66 -10.37 -10.60
C LYS A 292 -3.33 -10.51 -9.87
N GLY A 293 -3.12 -9.76 -8.79
CA GLY A 293 -1.87 -9.74 -8.03
C GLY A 293 -0.66 -9.39 -8.91
N ARG A 294 0.40 -10.20 -8.84
CA ARG A 294 1.63 -10.01 -9.65
C ARG A 294 1.42 -10.07 -11.17
N TRP A 295 0.25 -10.51 -11.61
CA TRP A 295 -0.12 -10.62 -13.02
C TRP A 295 -0.95 -9.42 -13.51
N SER A 296 -0.97 -8.34 -12.75
CA SER A 296 -1.69 -7.13 -13.13
C SER A 296 -1.17 -6.56 -14.45
N ASP A 297 -2.07 -6.25 -15.37
CA ASP A 297 -1.81 -5.49 -16.60
C ASP A 297 -2.17 -4.00 -16.45
N ILE A 298 -2.47 -3.59 -15.21
CA ILE A 298 -2.89 -2.23 -14.87
C ILE A 298 -1.98 -1.70 -13.76
N SER A 299 -1.53 -0.45 -13.91
CA SER A 299 -0.95 0.36 -12.84
C SER A 299 -1.73 1.66 -12.67
N VAL A 300 -1.94 2.06 -11.43
CA VAL A 300 -2.53 3.34 -11.08
C VAL A 300 -1.42 4.23 -10.54
N PHE A 301 -1.24 5.38 -11.16
CA PHE A 301 -0.27 6.38 -10.74
C PHE A 301 -0.95 7.56 -10.07
N GLU A 302 -0.32 8.09 -9.03
CA GLU A 302 -0.63 9.42 -8.51
C GLU A 302 0.35 10.42 -9.10
N LEU A 303 -0.19 11.43 -9.79
CA LEU A 303 0.58 12.52 -10.34
C LEU A 303 0.39 13.75 -9.44
N VAL A 304 1.50 14.24 -8.90
CA VAL A 304 1.51 15.41 -8.02
C VAL A 304 2.27 16.52 -8.68
N ARG A 305 1.66 17.69 -8.75
CA ARG A 305 2.31 18.92 -9.16
C ARG A 305 2.26 19.91 -8.03
N ASP A 306 3.44 20.27 -7.54
CA ASP A 306 3.63 21.29 -6.55
C ASP A 306 4.27 22.50 -7.25
N PRO A 307 3.59 23.64 -7.30
CA PRO A 307 4.12 24.83 -7.98
C PRO A 307 5.19 25.56 -7.16
N TRP A 308 5.48 25.15 -5.89
CA TRP A 308 6.41 25.81 -4.96
C TRP A 308 7.76 25.12 -4.83
#